data_c52dbe6c32baeb8b2a50b6af09808173
#
_entry.id   c52dbe6c32baeb8b2a50b6af09808173
#
_cell.length_a   1.000
_cell.length_b   1.000
_cell.length_c   1.000
_cell.angle_alpha   90.00
_cell.angle_beta   90.00
_cell.angle_gamma   90.00
#
_symmetry.space_group_name_H-M   'P 1'
#
loop_
_entity.id
_entity.type
_entity.pdbx_description
1 polymer ?
#
loop_
_entity_poly.entity_id
_entity_poly.type
_entity_poly.pdbx_seq_one_letter_code
_entity_poly.pdbx_strand_id
1 'polypeptide(L)'
;MPFPRSRLTVRAMRLILIPTLLALSLSLAACGSSPELNPLADPRLQPFIATSDMPVPPNVERAASSDQCAGEPLRAINASLPDYPARGWSRGLQGWSIVQFDVTQAGEVQNVSVARGVPGGSFDHEARRAVEDWRFAPLSQGAALQGCVVLFEFTQGEVRIR
;
A
#
# COMPACT_ATOMS: atom_id res chain seq x y z
N MET A 1 91.55 31.08 -28.84
CA MET A 1 91.24 30.65 -27.48
C MET A 1 89.84 29.94 -27.54
N PRO A 2 89.81 28.66 -27.45
CA PRO A 2 88.56 27.91 -27.66
C PRO A 2 87.89 27.52 -26.32
N PHE A 3 86.59 27.65 -26.25
CA PHE A 3 85.73 27.21 -25.15
C PHE A 3 85.51 25.73 -25.23
N PRO A 4 85.48 24.98 -24.14
CA PRO A 4 85.01 23.57 -24.13
C PRO A 4 83.50 23.44 -23.99
N ARG A 5 82.96 22.61 -24.81
CA ARG A 5 81.57 22.19 -24.83
C ARG A 5 81.32 21.14 -23.71
N SER A 6 80.53 21.46 -22.72
CA SER A 6 79.97 20.48 -21.78
C SER A 6 78.73 19.81 -22.37
N ARG A 7 78.89 18.56 -22.61
CA ARG A 7 77.76 17.70 -22.96
C ARG A 7 76.95 17.30 -21.69
N LEU A 8 75.80 17.86 -21.48
CA LEU A 8 74.88 17.40 -20.48
C LEU A 8 74.10 16.22 -21.05
N THR A 9 74.28 15.08 -20.44
CA THR A 9 73.62 13.81 -20.71
C THR A 9 72.16 13.86 -20.25
N VAL A 10 71.21 13.92 -21.21
CA VAL A 10 69.81 13.72 -21.02
C VAL A 10 69.53 12.18 -20.97
N ARG A 11 69.71 11.60 -19.79
CA ARG A 11 69.38 10.19 -19.58
C ARG A 11 68.99 9.93 -18.14
N ALA A 12 67.84 10.42 -17.69
CA ALA A 12 67.22 9.91 -16.47
C ALA A 12 65.76 10.47 -16.25
N MET A 13 64.94 10.55 -17.26
CA MET A 13 63.57 11.02 -17.04
C MET A 13 62.54 10.26 -17.92
N ARG A 14 62.66 8.95 -17.95
CA ARG A 14 61.68 8.11 -18.69
C ARG A 14 61.15 6.91 -17.94
N LEU A 15 61.25 6.84 -16.62
CA LEU A 15 60.84 5.59 -15.91
C LEU A 15 59.94 5.78 -14.69
N ILE A 16 59.32 6.95 -14.50
CA ILE A 16 58.47 7.17 -13.32
C ILE A 16 56.99 7.52 -13.66
N LEU A 17 56.58 7.53 -14.93
CA LEU A 17 55.25 7.99 -15.33
C LEU A 17 54.25 6.91 -15.76
N ILE A 18 54.53 5.61 -15.58
CA ILE A 18 53.66 4.55 -16.05
C ILE A 18 52.82 3.83 -14.94
N PRO A 19 53.16 3.86 -13.63
CA PRO A 19 52.31 3.17 -12.66
C PRO A 19 51.13 3.99 -12.08
N THR A 20 51.01 5.28 -12.35
CA THR A 20 49.94 6.11 -11.77
C THR A 20 48.66 6.22 -12.62
N LEU A 21 48.67 5.74 -13.86
CA LEU A 21 47.52 5.78 -14.75
C LEU A 21 46.67 4.49 -14.74
N LEU A 22 47.13 3.43 -14.05
CA LEU A 22 46.40 2.17 -13.97
C LEU A 22 45.55 2.00 -12.71
N ALA A 23 45.60 2.95 -11.78
CA ALA A 23 44.84 2.90 -10.52
C ALA A 23 43.54 3.73 -10.51
N LEU A 24 43.22 4.44 -11.59
CA LEU A 24 42.07 5.34 -11.63
C LEU A 24 40.90 4.82 -12.46
N SER A 25 40.95 3.59 -12.96
CA SER A 25 39.88 3.01 -13.80
C SER A 25 39.01 1.95 -13.09
N LEU A 26 39.12 1.81 -11.77
CA LEU A 26 38.39 0.75 -11.03
C LEU A 26 37.29 1.28 -10.08
N SER A 27 36.88 2.55 -10.17
CA SER A 27 35.94 3.14 -9.23
C SER A 27 34.62 3.64 -9.85
N LEU A 28 34.24 3.20 -11.05
CA LEU A 28 32.95 3.57 -11.66
C LEU A 28 31.99 2.39 -11.93
N ALA A 29 32.14 1.30 -11.22
CA ALA A 29 31.22 0.16 -11.34
C ALA A 29 30.37 -0.05 -10.08
N ALA A 30 29.95 1.00 -9.41
CA ALA A 30 29.10 0.89 -8.22
C ALA A 30 28.06 1.99 -8.16
N CYS A 31 27.17 2.07 -9.16
CA CYS A 31 25.88 2.76 -9.03
C CYS A 31 24.95 2.31 -10.15
N GLY A 32 24.45 1.14 -10.01
CA GLY A 32 23.46 0.56 -10.88
C GLY A 32 22.64 -0.49 -10.14
N SER A 33 22.41 -0.33 -8.84
CA SER A 33 21.34 -1.02 -8.17
C SER A 33 20.06 -0.31 -8.58
N SER A 34 19.49 -0.69 -9.70
CA SER A 34 18.05 -0.56 -9.88
C SER A 34 17.45 -1.12 -8.60
N PRO A 35 16.48 -0.45 -7.95
CA PRO A 35 15.71 -1.11 -6.92
C PRO A 35 15.00 -2.26 -7.63
N GLU A 36 15.62 -3.43 -7.67
CA GLU A 36 14.90 -4.66 -7.93
C GLU A 36 13.81 -4.66 -6.86
N LEU A 37 12.58 -4.51 -7.30
CA LEU A 37 11.39 -4.74 -6.49
C LEU A 37 11.60 -6.15 -5.94
N ASN A 38 12.14 -6.20 -4.71
CA ASN A 38 12.33 -7.47 -4.03
C ASN A 38 10.93 -8.04 -3.82
N PRO A 39 10.53 -9.10 -4.54
CA PRO A 39 9.21 -9.69 -4.37
C PRO A 39 8.95 -10.15 -2.94
N LEU A 40 10.00 -10.27 -2.11
CA LEU A 40 9.90 -10.54 -0.69
C LEU A 40 9.56 -9.29 0.14
N ALA A 41 9.57 -8.08 -0.46
CA ALA A 41 9.22 -6.84 0.24
C ALA A 41 7.70 -6.72 0.50
N ASP A 42 6.86 -7.30 -0.36
CA ASP A 42 5.41 -7.39 -0.13
C ASP A 42 5.04 -8.77 0.39
N PRO A 43 4.67 -8.89 1.68
CA PRO A 43 4.32 -10.19 2.26
C PRO A 43 3.10 -10.85 1.59
N ARG A 44 2.28 -10.10 0.86
CA ARG A 44 1.10 -10.63 0.14
C ARG A 44 1.47 -11.46 -1.09
N LEU A 45 2.72 -11.39 -1.55
CA LEU A 45 3.26 -12.26 -2.59
C LEU A 45 3.61 -13.66 -2.07
N GLN A 46 3.62 -13.85 -0.75
CA GLN A 46 3.78 -15.16 -0.12
C GLN A 46 2.41 -15.77 0.19
N PRO A 47 2.28 -17.10 0.27
CA PRO A 47 1.04 -17.73 0.70
C PRO A 47 0.60 -17.24 2.08
N PHE A 48 -0.70 -16.95 2.23
CA PHE A 48 -1.27 -16.62 3.53
C PHE A 48 -1.30 -17.87 4.43
N ILE A 49 -0.79 -17.75 5.64
CA ILE A 49 -0.84 -18.80 6.66
C ILE A 49 -1.54 -18.23 7.89
N ALA A 50 -2.77 -18.71 8.15
CA ALA A 50 -3.53 -18.26 9.31
C ALA A 50 -2.85 -18.67 10.62
N THR A 51 -2.67 -17.70 11.54
CA THR A 51 -2.13 -17.89 12.89
C THR A 51 -3.15 -17.55 13.96
N SER A 52 -4.30 -17.00 13.57
CA SER A 52 -5.42 -16.70 14.46
C SER A 52 -6.71 -17.27 13.89
N ASP A 53 -7.63 -17.61 14.79
CA ASP A 53 -9.00 -17.92 14.40
C ASP A 53 -9.71 -16.65 13.88
N MET A 54 -10.69 -16.85 13.01
CA MET A 54 -11.56 -15.76 12.56
C MET A 54 -12.49 -15.36 13.70
N PRO A 55 -12.42 -14.11 14.21
CA PRO A 55 -13.39 -13.65 15.22
C PRO A 55 -14.79 -13.64 14.62
N VAL A 56 -15.76 -14.08 15.42
CA VAL A 56 -17.16 -14.11 14.98
C VAL A 56 -17.65 -12.68 14.71
N PRO A 57 -18.03 -12.35 13.45
CA PRO A 57 -18.54 -11.04 13.13
C PRO A 57 -19.95 -10.86 13.70
N PRO A 58 -20.33 -9.64 14.10
CA PRO A 58 -21.70 -9.37 14.49
C PRO A 58 -22.64 -9.46 13.28
N ASN A 59 -23.91 -9.75 13.55
CA ASN A 59 -24.93 -9.65 12.52
C ASN A 59 -25.30 -8.16 12.34
N VAL A 60 -24.79 -7.55 11.26
CA VAL A 60 -25.01 -6.12 10.97
C VAL A 60 -26.47 -5.81 10.64
N GLU A 61 -27.23 -6.73 10.03
CA GLU A 61 -28.66 -6.55 9.75
C GLU A 61 -29.49 -6.43 11.03
N ARG A 62 -29.08 -7.15 12.08
CA ARG A 62 -29.74 -7.08 13.39
C ARG A 62 -29.25 -5.90 14.21
N ALA A 63 -28.00 -5.43 13.98
CA ALA A 63 -27.41 -4.31 14.69
C ALA A 63 -27.80 -2.96 14.05
N ALA A 64 -28.16 -2.92 12.78
CA ALA A 64 -28.67 -1.74 12.10
C ALA A 64 -30.07 -1.38 12.63
N SER A 65 -30.27 -0.14 13.01
CA SER A 65 -31.62 0.37 13.28
C SER A 65 -32.40 0.48 11.97
N SER A 66 -33.74 0.36 12.03
CA SER A 66 -34.60 0.44 10.85
C SER A 66 -34.48 1.71 10.03
N ASP A 67 -33.93 2.76 10.64
CA ASP A 67 -33.79 4.09 10.03
C ASP A 67 -32.39 4.32 9.40
N GLN A 68 -31.44 3.38 9.60
CA GLN A 68 -30.11 3.47 9.00
C GLN A 68 -30.16 3.09 7.53
N CYS A 69 -29.56 3.93 6.68
CA CYS A 69 -29.53 3.73 5.22
C CYS A 69 -30.95 3.55 4.61
N ALA A 70 -31.96 4.14 5.23
CA ALA A 70 -33.33 4.04 4.78
C ALA A 70 -33.57 4.86 3.52
N GLY A 71 -34.04 4.22 2.45
CA GLY A 71 -34.30 4.85 1.18
C GLY A 71 -34.27 3.88 0.01
N GLU A 72 -33.87 4.38 -1.16
CA GLU A 72 -33.74 3.54 -2.35
C GLU A 72 -32.50 2.64 -2.27
N PRO A 73 -32.52 1.47 -2.91
CA PRO A 73 -31.36 0.60 -2.97
C PRO A 73 -30.16 1.28 -3.61
N LEU A 74 -29.00 1.24 -2.95
CA LEU A 74 -27.75 1.76 -3.47
C LEU A 74 -27.27 0.93 -4.67
N ARG A 75 -26.98 1.62 -5.78
CA ARG A 75 -26.41 1.01 -6.97
C ARG A 75 -24.95 1.48 -7.13
N ALA A 76 -24.01 0.58 -6.85
CA ALA A 76 -22.60 0.90 -6.93
C ALA A 76 -22.15 1.16 -8.38
N ILE A 77 -21.41 2.25 -8.58
CA ILE A 77 -20.63 2.54 -9.79
C ILE A 77 -19.20 2.07 -9.56
N ASN A 78 -18.66 2.37 -8.39
CA ASN A 78 -17.36 1.90 -7.91
C ASN A 78 -17.52 1.50 -6.44
N ALA A 79 -17.25 0.24 -6.13
CA ALA A 79 -17.25 -0.29 -4.76
C ALA A 79 -16.17 -1.37 -4.66
N SER A 80 -14.90 -0.94 -4.72
CA SER A 80 -13.76 -1.84 -4.58
C SER A 80 -13.66 -2.41 -3.17
N LEU A 81 -13.21 -3.66 -3.07
CA LEU A 81 -12.86 -4.26 -1.78
C LEU A 81 -11.60 -3.61 -1.22
N PRO A 82 -11.45 -3.52 0.12
CA PRO A 82 -10.19 -3.13 0.73
C PRO A 82 -9.09 -4.14 0.43
N ASP A 83 -7.86 -3.65 0.40
CA ASP A 83 -6.70 -4.52 0.37
C ASP A 83 -6.55 -5.28 1.69
N TYR A 84 -6.05 -6.52 1.62
CA TYR A 84 -5.63 -7.21 2.83
C TYR A 84 -4.38 -6.53 3.39
N PRO A 85 -4.40 -6.03 4.66
CA PRO A 85 -3.27 -5.29 5.19
C PRO A 85 -1.99 -6.13 5.21
N ALA A 86 -0.87 -5.60 4.72
CA ALA A 86 0.42 -6.29 4.68
C ALA A 86 0.86 -6.82 6.06
N ARG A 87 0.59 -6.06 7.15
CA ARG A 87 0.86 -6.50 8.52
C ARG A 87 -0.06 -7.63 8.97
N GLY A 88 -1.32 -7.60 8.57
CA GLY A 88 -2.27 -8.68 8.83
C GLY A 88 -1.84 -9.95 8.11
N TRP A 89 -1.47 -9.82 6.83
CA TRP A 89 -1.00 -10.91 5.99
C TRP A 89 0.24 -11.58 6.57
N SER A 90 1.31 -10.81 6.84
CA SER A 90 2.58 -11.35 7.35
C SER A 90 2.49 -12.02 8.71
N ARG A 91 1.45 -11.67 9.49
CA ARG A 91 1.17 -12.25 10.80
C ARG A 91 0.08 -13.33 10.77
N GLY A 92 -0.49 -13.64 9.61
CA GLY A 92 -1.59 -14.59 9.47
C GLY A 92 -2.83 -14.22 10.27
N LEU A 93 -3.06 -12.92 10.50
CA LEU A 93 -4.19 -12.44 11.31
C LEU A 93 -5.45 -12.42 10.46
N GLN A 94 -6.56 -12.82 11.06
CA GLN A 94 -7.91 -12.74 10.51
C GLN A 94 -8.76 -11.78 11.34
N GLY A 95 -9.79 -11.20 10.72
CA GLY A 95 -10.63 -10.25 11.43
C GLY A 95 -11.75 -9.67 10.57
N TRP A 96 -12.42 -8.68 11.13
CA TRP A 96 -13.49 -7.96 10.44
C TRP A 96 -13.51 -6.48 10.86
N SER A 97 -14.10 -5.65 10.00
CA SER A 97 -14.32 -4.23 10.28
C SER A 97 -15.70 -3.80 9.77
N ILE A 98 -16.42 -3.05 10.58
CA ILE A 98 -17.69 -2.40 10.21
C ILE A 98 -17.39 -0.93 9.97
N VAL A 99 -17.71 -0.47 8.75
CA VAL A 99 -17.59 0.91 8.36
C VAL A 99 -19.00 1.51 8.21
N GLN A 100 -19.18 2.68 8.80
CA GLN A 100 -20.38 3.50 8.65
C GLN A 100 -20.10 4.67 7.74
N PHE A 101 -21.06 5.04 6.89
CA PHE A 101 -20.94 6.12 5.93
C PHE A 101 -22.29 6.67 5.54
N ASP A 102 -22.28 7.87 4.95
CA ASP A 102 -23.47 8.50 4.36
C ASP A 102 -23.31 8.56 2.85
N VAL A 103 -24.42 8.60 2.12
CA VAL A 103 -24.44 8.76 0.66
C VAL A 103 -25.25 10.00 0.30
N THR A 104 -24.65 10.92 -0.42
CA THR A 104 -25.32 12.14 -0.91
C THR A 104 -26.30 11.81 -2.03
N GLN A 105 -27.18 12.76 -2.36
CA GLN A 105 -28.07 12.65 -3.53
C GLN A 105 -27.29 12.44 -4.83
N ALA A 106 -26.07 12.99 -4.95
CA ALA A 106 -25.19 12.76 -6.13
C ALA A 106 -24.53 11.38 -6.16
N GLY A 107 -24.70 10.54 -5.13
CA GLY A 107 -24.08 9.23 -5.01
C GLY A 107 -22.66 9.25 -4.44
N GLU A 108 -22.24 10.38 -3.87
CA GLU A 108 -20.93 10.51 -3.22
C GLU A 108 -20.97 10.03 -1.78
N VAL A 109 -19.92 9.32 -1.36
CA VAL A 109 -19.76 8.85 0.01
C VAL A 109 -19.21 9.98 0.89
N GLN A 110 -19.77 10.12 2.09
CA GLN A 110 -19.36 11.11 3.09
C GLN A 110 -19.38 10.50 4.50
N ASN A 111 -18.79 11.23 5.47
CA ASN A 111 -18.82 10.89 6.89
C ASN A 111 -18.36 9.46 7.21
N VAL A 112 -17.34 8.97 6.47
CA VAL A 112 -16.84 7.60 6.63
C VAL A 112 -16.15 7.43 7.98
N SER A 113 -16.61 6.47 8.76
CA SER A 113 -16.04 6.14 10.07
C SER A 113 -16.08 4.63 10.33
N VAL A 114 -15.16 4.16 11.16
CA VAL A 114 -15.18 2.77 11.64
C VAL A 114 -16.07 2.70 12.87
N ALA A 115 -17.15 1.93 12.77
CA ALA A 115 -18.04 1.70 13.90
C ALA A 115 -17.44 0.68 14.88
N ARG A 116 -16.81 -0.38 14.36
CA ARG A 116 -16.15 -1.41 15.15
C ARG A 116 -15.26 -2.29 14.26
N GLY A 117 -14.13 -2.77 14.80
CA GLY A 117 -13.26 -3.75 14.15
C GLY A 117 -12.58 -4.69 15.15
N VAL A 118 -12.28 -5.90 14.70
CA VAL A 118 -11.57 -6.92 15.49
C VAL A 118 -10.58 -7.64 14.56
N PRO A 119 -9.30 -7.63 14.89
CA PRO A 119 -8.65 -7.00 16.03
C PRO A 119 -8.54 -5.48 15.96
N GLY A 120 -9.07 -4.84 14.90
CA GLY A 120 -8.98 -3.40 14.68
C GLY A 120 -7.65 -2.97 14.02
N GLY A 121 -7.36 -1.67 14.05
CA GLY A 121 -6.11 -1.11 13.57
C GLY A 121 -5.94 -1.16 12.05
N SER A 122 -5.10 -2.05 11.52
CA SER A 122 -4.80 -2.09 10.08
C SER A 122 -6.00 -2.52 9.22
N PHE A 123 -6.86 -3.42 9.72
CA PHE A 123 -8.09 -3.81 9.03
C PHE A 123 -9.06 -2.62 8.92
N ASP A 124 -9.20 -1.87 10.01
CA ASP A 124 -10.06 -0.68 10.06
C ASP A 124 -9.59 0.39 9.08
N HIS A 125 -8.27 0.58 9.01
CA HIS A 125 -7.68 1.57 8.10
C HIS A 125 -7.98 1.24 6.63
N GLU A 126 -7.74 0.00 6.20
CA GLU A 126 -7.99 -0.41 4.81
C GLU A 126 -9.49 -0.42 4.50
N ALA A 127 -10.34 -0.89 5.42
CA ALA A 127 -11.78 -0.89 5.25
C ALA A 127 -12.33 0.54 5.07
N ARG A 128 -11.94 1.48 5.94
CA ARG A 128 -12.34 2.88 5.85
C ARG A 128 -11.89 3.51 4.54
N ARG A 129 -10.61 3.33 4.16
CA ARG A 129 -10.03 3.86 2.93
C ARG A 129 -10.77 3.36 1.68
N ALA A 130 -11.11 2.07 1.62
CA ALA A 130 -11.86 1.52 0.50
C ALA A 130 -13.23 2.18 0.34
N VAL A 131 -13.96 2.41 1.46
CA VAL A 131 -15.29 3.04 1.44
C VAL A 131 -15.21 4.53 1.07
N GLU A 132 -14.15 5.25 1.42
CA GLU A 132 -13.92 6.64 1.01
C GLU A 132 -13.86 6.81 -0.53
N ASP A 133 -13.39 5.77 -1.22
CA ASP A 133 -13.28 5.76 -2.69
C ASP A 133 -14.55 5.26 -3.39
N TRP A 134 -15.56 4.81 -2.65
CA TRP A 134 -16.80 4.30 -3.24
C TRP A 134 -17.63 5.41 -3.89
N ARG A 135 -18.33 5.03 -4.94
CA ARG A 135 -19.26 5.90 -5.67
C ARG A 135 -20.51 5.11 -6.05
N PHE A 136 -21.64 5.73 -5.84
CA PHE A 136 -22.95 5.18 -6.19
C PHE A 136 -23.59 6.01 -7.29
N ALA A 137 -24.59 5.43 -7.96
CA ALA A 137 -25.42 6.19 -8.87
C ALA A 137 -26.19 7.27 -8.09
N PRO A 138 -26.46 8.43 -8.72
CA PRO A 138 -27.30 9.45 -8.12
C PRO A 138 -28.66 8.88 -7.66
N LEU A 139 -29.10 9.32 -6.48
CA LEU A 139 -30.37 8.87 -5.91
C LEU A 139 -31.54 9.52 -6.63
N SER A 140 -32.49 8.72 -7.10
CA SER A 140 -33.63 9.19 -7.91
C SER A 140 -34.70 9.88 -7.08
N GLN A 141 -34.81 9.54 -5.79
CA GLN A 141 -35.85 10.05 -4.88
C GLN A 141 -35.38 11.14 -3.90
N GLY A 142 -34.23 11.72 -4.14
CA GLY A 142 -33.86 13.03 -3.67
C GLY A 142 -33.36 13.19 -2.23
N ALA A 143 -33.38 12.17 -1.40
CA ALA A 143 -32.84 12.25 -0.03
C ALA A 143 -31.46 11.59 0.07
N ALA A 144 -30.52 12.24 0.76
CA ALA A 144 -29.26 11.62 1.15
C ALA A 144 -29.55 10.46 2.13
N LEU A 145 -28.80 9.36 1.99
CA LEU A 145 -28.89 8.23 2.91
C LEU A 145 -27.85 8.38 4.02
N GLN A 146 -28.28 8.20 5.25
CA GLN A 146 -27.44 8.38 6.43
C GLN A 146 -27.25 7.07 7.17
N GLY A 147 -26.08 6.90 7.77
CA GLY A 147 -25.78 5.77 8.63
C GLY A 147 -25.73 4.43 7.92
N CYS A 148 -25.42 4.40 6.63
CA CYS A 148 -25.20 3.15 5.91
C CYS A 148 -24.03 2.39 6.53
N VAL A 149 -24.13 1.07 6.61
CA VAL A 149 -23.08 0.22 7.18
C VAL A 149 -22.66 -0.87 6.22
N VAL A 150 -21.39 -1.24 6.26
CA VAL A 150 -20.83 -2.38 5.54
C VAL A 150 -19.91 -3.15 6.46
N LEU A 151 -19.95 -4.48 6.39
CA LEU A 151 -19.04 -5.37 7.09
C LEU A 151 -18.05 -5.96 6.10
N PHE A 152 -16.77 -5.78 6.38
CA PHE A 152 -15.67 -6.47 5.70
C PHE A 152 -15.13 -7.58 6.59
N GLU A 153 -15.03 -8.78 6.03
CA GLU A 153 -14.37 -9.93 6.64
C GLU A 153 -13.03 -10.17 5.94
N PHE A 154 -11.94 -10.19 6.72
CA PHE A 154 -10.58 -10.51 6.27
C PHE A 154 -10.26 -11.92 6.74
N THR A 155 -10.38 -12.90 5.88
CA THR A 155 -10.23 -14.30 6.22
C THR A 155 -9.47 -15.08 5.15
N GLN A 156 -8.55 -15.95 5.55
CA GLN A 156 -7.75 -16.80 4.66
C GLN A 156 -7.04 -16.05 3.52
N GLY A 157 -6.63 -14.80 3.77
CA GLY A 157 -6.00 -13.95 2.76
C GLY A 157 -6.97 -13.31 1.77
N GLU A 158 -8.27 -13.48 1.97
CA GLU A 158 -9.34 -12.88 1.14
C GLU A 158 -10.11 -11.83 1.92
N VAL A 159 -10.76 -10.93 1.19
CA VAL A 159 -11.72 -9.97 1.76
C VAL A 159 -13.09 -10.22 1.18
N ARG A 160 -14.11 -10.24 2.05
CA ARG A 160 -15.51 -10.43 1.69
C ARG A 160 -16.36 -9.32 2.29
N ILE A 161 -17.42 -8.94 1.57
CA ILE A 161 -18.47 -8.01 2.04
C ILE A 161 -19.68 -8.81 2.54
N ARG A 162 -20.26 -8.33 3.61
CA ARG A 162 -21.59 -8.73 4.10
C ARG A 162 -22.45 -7.54 4.45
#